data_334f1eac8df13957a019f7523e3e24d0
#
_entry.id   334f1eac8df13957a019f7523e3e24d0
#
_cell.length_a   1.000
_cell.length_b   1.000
_cell.length_c   1.000
_cell.angle_alpha   90.00
_cell.angle_beta   90.00
_cell.angle_gamma   90.00
#
_symmetry.space_group_name_H-M   'P 1'
#
loop_
_entity.id
_entity.type
_entity.pdbx_description
1 polymer ?
#
loop_
_entity_poly.entity_id
_entity_poly.type
_entity_poly.pdbx_seq_one_letter_code
_entity_poly.pdbx_strand_id
1 'polypeptide(L)'
;ENWGAEGATDEEVAADEATISNIRLLDPEILSPTFTQMQQLRNFYGFPKTLNVDRYEVDGELRDFVVAAREMDPNALRENQRDWINRHTVYTHGTGFIAAQANTVDEAARDAGSTRGGFPVFTVSDLQTNAARQAAEEAGELGIKVDQPRIYYGPVIANSNDGADYAIVGDNGSGPVEYDTDTSFYTYDGSGGVDIGNIINRAAFAMRYQEMNLILSDRVHGNSKILFERDPRSRVEKVAPWLTTDSKTYPAVIDGRIKWIVDGYTTLRALPYTEQTSLTETTADALNPDGTTQRLITDNVGYIRNSVKATVDAYDGTVELYEFDTEDPVL
;
A
#
# COMPACT_ATOMS: atom_id res chain seq x y z
N GLU A 1 -2.39 -22.83 -23.53
CA GLU A 1 -1.46 -23.50 -24.47
C GLU A 1 -0.45 -24.30 -23.68
N ASN A 2 0.03 -25.36 -24.25
CA ASN A 2 0.66 -26.44 -23.49
C ASN A 2 2.18 -26.43 -23.71
N TRP A 3 2.89 -25.52 -23.08
CA TRP A 3 4.34 -25.41 -23.15
C TRP A 3 5.09 -26.63 -22.62
N GLY A 4 4.42 -27.46 -21.85
CA GLY A 4 4.97 -28.72 -21.37
C GLY A 4 4.67 -29.94 -22.26
N ALA A 5 4.03 -29.75 -23.40
CA ALA A 5 3.79 -30.84 -24.35
C ALA A 5 5.11 -31.25 -25.05
N GLU A 6 5.43 -32.50 -25.05
CA GLU A 6 6.51 -33.05 -25.88
C GLU A 6 6.28 -32.68 -27.34
N GLY A 7 7.17 -31.84 -27.91
CA GLY A 7 7.16 -31.46 -29.32
C GLY A 7 6.94 -29.99 -29.65
N ALA A 8 6.81 -29.08 -28.68
CA ALA A 8 6.84 -27.64 -28.96
C ALA A 8 8.24 -27.25 -29.47
N THR A 9 8.30 -26.58 -30.61
CA THR A 9 9.55 -26.03 -31.17
C THR A 9 9.91 -24.70 -30.53
N ASP A 10 11.19 -24.32 -30.54
CA ASP A 10 11.65 -23.01 -30.06
C ASP A 10 10.94 -21.84 -30.77
N GLU A 11 10.55 -22.05 -32.04
CA GLU A 11 9.83 -21.06 -32.85
C GLU A 11 8.37 -20.90 -32.39
N GLU A 12 7.71 -22.00 -32.02
CA GLU A 12 6.34 -21.97 -31.48
C GLU A 12 6.31 -21.32 -30.09
N VAL A 13 7.32 -21.62 -29.27
CA VAL A 13 7.49 -20.99 -27.95
C VAL A 13 7.75 -19.49 -28.12
N ALA A 14 8.66 -19.10 -29.03
CA ALA A 14 8.96 -17.69 -29.29
C ALA A 14 7.80 -16.90 -29.89
N ALA A 15 6.88 -17.57 -30.60
CA ALA A 15 5.69 -16.94 -31.18
C ALA A 15 4.57 -16.68 -30.17
N ASP A 16 4.64 -17.26 -28.96
CA ASP A 16 3.67 -17.03 -27.88
C ASP A 16 4.03 -15.77 -27.07
N GLU A 17 3.97 -14.61 -27.71
CA GLU A 17 4.28 -13.32 -27.12
C GLU A 17 3.42 -13.02 -25.89
N ALA A 18 2.16 -13.42 -25.88
CA ALA A 18 1.24 -13.17 -24.78
C ALA A 18 1.65 -13.86 -23.47
N THR A 19 2.21 -15.05 -23.56
CA THR A 19 2.72 -15.78 -22.40
C THR A 19 4.12 -15.28 -22.02
N ILE A 20 5.05 -15.14 -22.98
CA ILE A 20 6.44 -14.74 -22.74
C ILE A 20 6.50 -13.35 -22.09
N SER A 21 5.73 -12.40 -22.61
CA SER A 21 5.70 -11.03 -22.09
C SER A 21 5.21 -10.92 -20.64
N ASN A 22 4.53 -11.95 -20.13
CA ASN A 22 3.97 -11.99 -18.79
C ASN A 22 4.63 -13.03 -17.86
N ILE A 23 5.71 -13.68 -18.30
CA ILE A 23 6.52 -14.53 -17.40
C ILE A 23 7.23 -13.64 -16.39
N ARG A 24 6.90 -13.79 -15.11
CA ARG A 24 7.52 -13.04 -14.04
C ARG A 24 8.93 -13.55 -13.74
N LEU A 25 9.91 -12.65 -13.80
CA LEU A 25 11.28 -12.88 -13.36
C LEU A 25 11.50 -12.33 -11.95
N LEU A 26 10.72 -11.33 -11.56
CA LEU A 26 10.80 -10.67 -10.26
C LEU A 26 9.85 -11.33 -9.26
N ASP A 27 10.39 -11.80 -8.14
CA ASP A 27 9.62 -12.37 -7.04
C ASP A 27 9.31 -11.31 -5.99
N PRO A 28 8.04 -10.89 -5.81
CA PRO A 28 7.66 -9.85 -4.88
C PRO A 28 7.93 -10.22 -3.41
N GLU A 29 8.05 -11.49 -3.07
CA GLU A 29 8.30 -11.92 -1.68
C GLU A 29 9.73 -11.63 -1.22
N ILE A 30 10.70 -11.57 -2.14
CA ILE A 30 12.12 -11.36 -1.82
C ILE A 30 12.65 -9.99 -2.21
N LEU A 31 11.89 -9.18 -2.95
CA LEU A 31 12.37 -7.91 -3.53
C LEU A 31 12.30 -6.70 -2.61
N SER A 32 11.58 -6.77 -1.49
CA SER A 32 11.44 -5.62 -0.58
C SER A 32 12.78 -5.02 -0.13
N PRO A 33 13.81 -5.80 0.23
CA PRO A 33 15.14 -5.24 0.54
C PRO A 33 15.77 -4.48 -0.64
N THR A 34 15.59 -4.95 -1.87
CA THR A 34 16.11 -4.29 -3.08
C THR A 34 15.36 -2.99 -3.34
N PHE A 35 14.03 -2.97 -3.21
CA PHE A 35 13.23 -1.74 -3.28
C PHE A 35 13.66 -0.75 -2.21
N THR A 36 13.87 -1.20 -0.98
CA THR A 36 14.36 -0.36 0.11
C THR A 36 15.74 0.23 -0.25
N GLN A 37 16.69 -0.59 -0.67
CA GLN A 37 18.02 -0.13 -1.01
C GLN A 37 18.03 0.91 -2.13
N MET A 38 17.18 0.75 -3.15
CA MET A 38 17.21 1.58 -4.35
C MET A 38 16.22 2.76 -4.31
N GLN A 39 15.15 2.66 -3.53
CA GLN A 39 14.00 3.58 -3.61
C GLN A 39 13.57 4.19 -2.26
N GLN A 40 14.30 3.94 -1.17
CA GLN A 40 13.90 4.42 0.16
C GLN A 40 13.93 5.95 0.32
N LEU A 41 14.77 6.66 -0.41
CA LEU A 41 15.00 8.13 -0.33
C LEU A 41 15.53 8.61 1.03
N ARG A 42 14.83 8.30 2.11
CA ARG A 42 15.14 8.68 3.49
C ARG A 42 14.96 7.49 4.43
N ASN A 43 15.67 7.51 5.55
CA ASN A 43 15.64 6.41 6.53
C ASN A 43 14.27 6.16 7.16
N PHE A 44 13.41 7.16 7.18
CA PHE A 44 12.05 7.05 7.73
C PHE A 44 10.99 6.64 6.69
N TYR A 45 11.37 6.42 5.44
CA TYR A 45 10.49 5.77 4.47
C TYR A 45 10.75 4.26 4.45
N GLY A 46 9.69 3.51 4.24
CA GLY A 46 9.75 2.06 4.19
C GLY A 46 8.81 1.44 3.18
N PHE A 47 9.02 0.16 2.96
CA PHE A 47 8.17 -0.70 2.16
C PHE A 47 7.72 -1.89 3.00
N PRO A 48 6.58 -2.51 2.69
CA PRO A 48 6.19 -3.75 3.34
C PRO A 48 7.21 -4.85 3.08
N LYS A 49 7.29 -5.87 3.95
CA LYS A 49 8.25 -6.98 3.80
C LYS A 49 8.03 -7.78 2.52
N THR A 50 6.80 -7.95 2.11
CA THR A 50 6.39 -8.56 0.84
C THR A 50 5.78 -7.50 -0.04
N LEU A 51 6.21 -7.46 -1.30
CA LEU A 51 5.64 -6.56 -2.30
C LEU A 51 4.45 -7.24 -2.99
N ASN A 52 3.81 -6.51 -3.89
CA ASN A 52 2.65 -7.02 -4.60
C ASN A 52 2.85 -6.93 -6.11
N VAL A 53 2.02 -7.66 -6.85
CA VAL A 53 1.96 -7.59 -8.31
C VAL A 53 0.61 -7.03 -8.71
N ASP A 54 0.64 -6.08 -9.63
CA ASP A 54 -0.56 -5.51 -10.24
C ASP A 54 -0.38 -5.40 -11.75
N ARG A 55 -1.46 -5.21 -12.49
CA ARG A 55 -1.48 -5.15 -13.95
C ARG A 55 -1.88 -3.80 -14.45
N TYR A 56 -1.10 -3.30 -15.40
CA TYR A 56 -1.38 -2.04 -16.07
C TYR A 56 -1.32 -2.23 -17.57
N GLU A 57 -2.13 -1.46 -18.28
CA GLU A 57 -2.06 -1.40 -19.74
C GLU A 57 -0.90 -0.50 -20.16
N VAL A 58 0.00 -1.06 -20.95
CA VAL A 58 1.16 -0.37 -21.53
C VAL A 58 1.15 -0.66 -23.03
N ASP A 59 1.06 0.37 -23.86
CA ASP A 59 1.03 0.26 -25.31
C ASP A 59 -0.10 -0.67 -25.84
N GLY A 60 -1.24 -0.68 -25.14
CA GLY A 60 -2.39 -1.52 -25.50
C GLY A 60 -2.29 -2.98 -25.06
N GLU A 61 -1.28 -3.34 -24.27
CA GLU A 61 -1.09 -4.69 -23.71
C GLU A 61 -1.07 -4.64 -22.17
N LEU A 62 -1.71 -5.63 -21.54
CA LEU A 62 -1.63 -5.81 -20.10
C LEU A 62 -0.26 -6.40 -19.70
N ARG A 63 0.43 -5.70 -18.83
CA ARG A 63 1.74 -6.07 -18.30
C ARG A 63 1.71 -6.19 -16.78
N ASP A 64 2.41 -7.20 -16.26
CA ASP A 64 2.59 -7.39 -14.83
C ASP A 64 3.70 -6.48 -14.28
N PHE A 65 3.42 -5.80 -13.16
CA PHE A 65 4.38 -4.98 -12.44
C PHE A 65 4.49 -5.42 -10.99
N VAL A 66 5.70 -5.43 -10.45
CA VAL A 66 5.91 -5.46 -9.00
C VAL A 66 5.74 -4.04 -8.49
N VAL A 67 4.79 -3.86 -7.59
CA VAL A 67 4.36 -2.54 -7.11
C VAL A 67 4.54 -2.38 -5.61
N ALA A 68 4.83 -1.16 -5.19
CA ALA A 68 4.92 -0.78 -3.80
C ALA A 68 4.60 0.70 -3.61
N ALA A 69 4.03 1.04 -2.47
CA ALA A 69 3.91 2.41 -2.01
C ALA A 69 5.04 2.71 -1.01
N ARG A 70 5.70 3.86 -1.17
CA ARG A 70 6.73 4.32 -0.23
C ARG A 70 6.06 5.02 0.93
N GLU A 71 5.83 4.29 2.01
CA GLU A 71 5.18 4.81 3.19
C GLU A 71 6.17 5.43 4.18
N MET A 72 5.70 6.31 5.04
CA MET A 72 6.44 6.72 6.22
C MET A 72 6.36 5.61 7.27
N ASP A 73 7.52 5.15 7.75
CA ASP A 73 7.60 4.16 8.84
C ASP A 73 7.86 4.89 10.16
N PRO A 74 6.88 4.97 11.07
CA PRO A 74 7.04 5.67 12.34
C PRO A 74 8.10 5.02 13.24
N ASN A 75 8.40 3.75 13.03
CA ASN A 75 9.39 3.00 13.82
C ASN A 75 10.83 3.25 13.32
N ALA A 76 11.00 3.68 12.08
CA ALA A 76 12.30 3.99 11.48
C ALA A 76 12.80 5.43 11.74
N LEU A 77 11.98 6.27 12.38
CA LEU A 77 12.40 7.60 12.81
C LEU A 77 13.60 7.53 13.76
N ARG A 78 14.58 8.40 13.60
CA ARG A 78 15.73 8.51 14.50
C ARG A 78 15.32 9.10 15.84
N GLU A 79 16.13 8.92 16.86
CA GLU A 79 15.84 9.40 18.22
C GLU A 79 15.49 10.89 18.27
N ASN A 80 16.22 11.72 17.53
CA ASN A 80 15.95 13.17 17.40
C ASN A 80 14.73 13.54 16.53
N GLN A 81 14.07 12.56 15.94
CA GLN A 81 12.86 12.72 15.12
C GLN A 81 11.62 12.12 15.80
N ARG A 82 11.78 11.50 16.97
CA ARG A 82 10.70 10.76 17.67
C ARG A 82 9.92 11.58 18.67
N ASP A 83 10.25 12.85 18.87
CA ASP A 83 9.43 13.71 19.72
C ASP A 83 8.01 13.84 19.16
N TRP A 84 7.06 14.17 20.04
CA TRP A 84 5.65 14.21 19.70
C TRP A 84 5.35 15.14 18.51
N ILE A 85 6.00 16.31 18.45
CA ILE A 85 5.80 17.29 17.37
C ILE A 85 6.23 16.68 16.04
N ASN A 86 7.45 16.20 15.97
CA ASN A 86 8.01 15.64 14.74
C ASN A 86 7.18 14.47 14.24
N ARG A 87 6.83 13.57 15.14
CA ARG A 87 6.15 12.34 14.81
C ARG A 87 4.72 12.54 14.32
N HIS A 88 3.99 13.47 14.95
CA HIS A 88 2.56 13.65 14.67
C HIS A 88 2.22 14.87 13.83
N THR A 89 3.16 15.81 13.61
CA THR A 89 2.89 17.02 12.83
C THR A 89 3.88 17.28 11.70
N VAL A 90 5.04 16.63 11.69
CA VAL A 90 6.07 16.82 10.65
C VAL A 90 6.17 15.60 9.75
N TYR A 91 6.45 14.43 10.30
CA TYR A 91 6.56 13.18 9.53
C TYR A 91 5.20 12.48 9.43
N THR A 92 4.26 13.09 8.72
CA THR A 92 2.85 12.70 8.69
C THR A 92 2.47 11.76 7.56
N HIS A 93 3.26 11.72 6.47
CA HIS A 93 2.92 10.98 5.26
C HIS A 93 4.13 10.36 4.58
N GLY A 94 3.87 9.31 3.80
CA GLY A 94 4.77 8.77 2.81
C GLY A 94 4.60 9.47 1.47
N THR A 95 5.42 9.12 0.48
CA THR A 95 5.34 9.69 -0.85
C THR A 95 5.84 8.73 -1.92
N GLY A 96 5.10 8.62 -3.00
CA GLY A 96 5.49 7.92 -4.21
C GLY A 96 4.93 6.50 -4.32
N PHE A 97 4.57 6.17 -5.55
CA PHE A 97 4.24 4.83 -6.00
C PHE A 97 5.38 4.32 -6.84
N ILE A 98 5.84 3.11 -6.57
CA ILE A 98 6.99 2.50 -7.23
C ILE A 98 6.50 1.28 -8.00
N ALA A 99 6.85 1.21 -9.27
CA ALA A 99 6.53 0.07 -10.12
C ALA A 99 7.76 -0.36 -10.94
N ALA A 100 7.98 -1.67 -10.99
CA ALA A 100 8.98 -2.28 -11.85
C ALA A 100 8.32 -3.39 -12.68
N GLN A 101 8.59 -3.46 -13.99
CA GLN A 101 8.07 -4.53 -14.83
C GLN A 101 8.51 -5.88 -14.30
N ALA A 102 7.57 -6.80 -14.11
CA ALA A 102 7.83 -8.07 -13.44
C ALA A 102 8.65 -9.06 -14.30
N ASN A 103 8.73 -8.84 -15.60
CA ASN A 103 9.45 -9.67 -16.58
C ASN A 103 10.79 -9.08 -17.04
N THR A 104 11.22 -7.94 -16.48
CA THR A 104 12.41 -7.21 -16.96
C THR A 104 13.41 -6.98 -15.84
N VAL A 105 14.67 -7.22 -16.13
CA VAL A 105 15.80 -6.97 -15.22
C VAL A 105 16.90 -6.21 -15.95
N ASP A 106 17.58 -5.31 -15.24
CA ASP A 106 18.78 -4.64 -15.75
C ASP A 106 19.98 -5.55 -15.61
N GLU A 107 20.38 -6.18 -16.72
CA GLU A 107 21.54 -7.06 -16.78
C GLU A 107 22.86 -6.30 -16.69
N ALA A 108 22.91 -5.06 -17.12
CA ALA A 108 24.13 -4.22 -17.09
C ALA A 108 24.55 -3.86 -15.66
N ALA A 109 23.58 -3.80 -14.73
CA ALA A 109 23.82 -3.58 -13.31
C ALA A 109 24.13 -4.90 -12.55
N ARG A 110 24.23 -6.02 -13.27
CA ARG A 110 24.55 -7.33 -12.68
C ARG A 110 25.98 -7.36 -12.16
N ASP A 111 26.13 -7.64 -10.87
CA ASP A 111 27.47 -7.99 -10.33
C ASP A 111 27.95 -9.29 -11.01
N ALA A 112 29.05 -9.21 -11.72
CA ALA A 112 29.62 -10.33 -12.48
C ALA A 112 29.95 -11.56 -11.62
N GLY A 113 30.05 -11.40 -10.30
CA GLY A 113 30.26 -12.47 -9.33
C GLY A 113 28.99 -13.03 -8.70
N SER A 114 27.82 -12.43 -8.97
CA SER A 114 26.55 -12.84 -8.38
C SER A 114 25.85 -13.90 -9.22
N THR A 115 25.39 -14.98 -8.57
CA THR A 115 24.48 -15.96 -9.16
C THR A 115 23.04 -15.46 -9.21
N ARG A 116 22.78 -14.29 -8.64
CA ARG A 116 21.45 -13.63 -8.68
C ARG A 116 21.27 -12.88 -9.98
N GLY A 117 20.04 -12.85 -10.49
CA GLY A 117 19.66 -12.08 -11.68
C GLY A 117 19.90 -10.57 -11.52
N GLY A 118 19.63 -9.79 -12.56
CA GLY A 118 19.79 -8.34 -12.56
C GLY A 118 18.88 -7.62 -11.58
N PHE A 119 19.02 -6.27 -11.53
CA PHE A 119 18.16 -5.43 -10.68
C PHE A 119 16.83 -5.10 -11.36
N PRO A 120 15.76 -4.81 -10.59
CA PRO A 120 14.50 -4.34 -11.15
C PRO A 120 14.67 -3.06 -11.99
N VAL A 121 14.01 -3.00 -13.13
CA VAL A 121 13.90 -1.78 -13.94
C VAL A 121 12.68 -1.01 -13.46
N PHE A 122 12.92 0.10 -12.74
CA PHE A 122 11.85 0.95 -12.23
C PHE A 122 11.30 1.85 -13.33
N THR A 123 10.06 1.62 -13.71
CA THR A 123 9.35 2.42 -14.73
C THR A 123 8.58 3.59 -14.12
N VAL A 124 8.13 3.43 -12.88
CA VAL A 124 7.53 4.52 -12.09
C VAL A 124 8.32 4.69 -10.81
N SER A 125 8.94 5.85 -10.65
CA SER A 125 9.78 6.15 -9.48
C SER A 125 10.20 7.62 -9.49
N ASP A 126 10.26 8.25 -8.32
CA ASP A 126 10.78 9.62 -8.17
C ASP A 126 12.30 9.71 -8.33
N LEU A 127 13.00 8.56 -8.28
CA LEU A 127 14.45 8.45 -8.45
C LEU A 127 14.87 8.07 -9.86
N GLN A 128 14.01 8.25 -10.84
CA GLN A 128 14.41 8.07 -12.23
C GLN A 128 15.54 9.04 -12.57
N THR A 129 16.63 8.50 -13.11
CA THR A 129 17.65 9.33 -13.73
C THR A 129 17.04 10.11 -14.89
N ASN A 130 17.59 11.29 -15.20
CA ASN A 130 17.09 12.10 -16.32
C ASN A 130 17.03 11.28 -17.63
N ALA A 131 17.97 10.35 -17.84
CA ALA A 131 17.98 9.44 -18.98
C ALA A 131 16.82 8.43 -18.98
N ALA A 132 16.45 7.87 -17.82
CA ALA A 132 15.33 6.96 -17.69
C ALA A 132 13.99 7.69 -17.86
N ARG A 133 13.91 8.95 -17.40
CA ARG A 133 12.73 9.80 -17.61
C ARG A 133 12.56 10.18 -19.08
N GLN A 134 13.63 10.57 -19.78
CA GLN A 134 13.61 10.82 -21.22
C GLN A 134 13.23 9.56 -22.01
N ALA A 135 13.79 8.41 -21.68
CA ALA A 135 13.43 7.15 -22.34
C ALA A 135 11.97 6.75 -22.10
N ALA A 136 11.43 7.02 -20.91
CA ALA A 136 10.01 6.79 -20.63
C ALA A 136 9.09 7.79 -21.35
N GLU A 137 9.51 9.06 -21.48
CA GLU A 137 8.81 10.08 -22.27
C GLU A 137 8.84 9.77 -23.78
N GLU A 138 9.98 9.24 -24.28
CA GLU A 138 10.14 8.84 -25.70
C GLU A 138 9.41 7.53 -26.04
N ALA A 139 9.27 6.62 -25.07
CA ALA A 139 8.56 5.34 -25.26
C ALA A 139 7.04 5.44 -25.21
N GLY A 140 6.49 6.64 -25.00
CA GLY A 140 5.05 6.84 -24.79
C GLY A 140 4.64 6.72 -23.33
N GLU A 141 3.50 7.32 -22.99
CA GLU A 141 2.99 7.33 -21.61
C GLU A 141 2.79 5.89 -21.11
N LEU A 142 3.67 5.47 -20.21
CA LEU A 142 3.35 4.35 -19.33
C LEU A 142 2.02 4.71 -18.65
N GLY A 143 0.99 3.88 -18.82
CA GLY A 143 -0.36 4.15 -18.35
C GLY A 143 -0.53 4.32 -16.83
N ILE A 144 0.58 4.49 -16.09
CA ILE A 144 0.63 4.67 -14.64
C ILE A 144 1.05 6.09 -14.33
N LYS A 145 0.08 7.01 -14.33
CA LYS A 145 0.31 8.40 -13.94
C LYS A 145 -0.18 8.62 -12.51
N VAL A 146 0.70 9.15 -11.65
CA VAL A 146 0.37 9.47 -10.26
C VAL A 146 0.25 11.00 -10.11
N ASP A 147 -0.96 11.49 -9.91
CA ASP A 147 -1.23 12.93 -9.71
C ASP A 147 -1.10 13.32 -8.23
N GLN A 148 -1.47 12.41 -7.31
CA GLN A 148 -1.32 12.62 -5.86
C GLN A 148 -0.41 11.53 -5.26
N PRO A 149 0.87 11.82 -5.06
CA PRO A 149 1.84 10.84 -4.58
C PRO A 149 1.88 10.66 -3.05
N ARG A 150 1.23 11.54 -2.28
CA ARG A 150 1.32 11.51 -0.81
C ARG A 150 0.42 10.44 -0.21
N ILE A 151 0.94 9.75 0.81
CA ILE A 151 0.32 8.59 1.43
C ILE A 151 0.15 8.87 2.92
N TYR A 152 -1.08 9.16 3.33
CA TYR A 152 -1.44 9.37 4.73
C TYR A 152 -2.04 8.12 5.37
N TYR A 153 -2.57 7.21 4.57
CA TYR A 153 -3.17 5.95 4.98
C TYR A 153 -2.43 4.80 4.32
N GLY A 154 -2.01 3.82 5.12
CA GLY A 154 -1.29 2.67 4.63
C GLY A 154 -0.90 1.71 5.75
N PRO A 155 -0.60 0.44 5.44
CA PRO A 155 -0.31 -0.58 6.44
C PRO A 155 1.00 -0.34 7.20
N VAL A 156 2.04 0.23 6.56
CA VAL A 156 3.32 0.52 7.21
C VAL A 156 3.19 1.73 8.13
N ILE A 157 2.57 2.80 7.64
CA ILE A 157 2.40 4.05 8.40
C ILE A 157 1.49 3.87 9.62
N ALA A 158 0.54 2.94 9.56
CA ALA A 158 -0.34 2.60 10.68
C ALA A 158 0.32 1.68 11.72
N ASN A 159 1.40 1.00 11.36
CA ASN A 159 2.09 0.03 12.23
C ASN A 159 3.06 0.73 13.19
N SER A 160 2.50 1.44 14.18
CA SER A 160 3.28 2.12 15.21
C SER A 160 3.43 1.26 16.46
N ASN A 161 4.66 1.04 16.93
CA ASN A 161 4.97 0.22 18.11
C ASN A 161 4.32 0.72 19.41
N ASP A 162 3.94 1.98 19.49
CA ASP A 162 3.27 2.57 20.66
C ASP A 162 1.76 2.73 20.49
N GLY A 163 1.20 2.25 19.35
CA GLY A 163 -0.23 2.31 19.04
C GLY A 163 -0.75 3.72 18.73
N ALA A 164 0.12 4.70 18.57
CA ALA A 164 -0.24 6.08 18.25
C ALA A 164 -0.20 6.29 16.72
N ASP A 165 -1.17 5.74 16.03
CA ASP A 165 -1.31 5.76 14.57
C ASP A 165 -1.92 7.04 14.00
N TYR A 166 -1.97 8.14 14.76
CA TYR A 166 -2.58 9.39 14.33
C TYR A 166 -1.57 10.40 13.80
N ALA A 167 -2.04 11.28 12.92
CA ALA A 167 -1.32 12.47 12.48
C ALA A 167 -2.21 13.71 12.63
N ILE A 168 -1.58 14.83 12.96
CA ILE A 168 -2.21 16.15 13.00
C ILE A 168 -1.77 16.89 11.76
N VAL A 169 -2.72 17.27 10.96
CA VAL A 169 -2.52 17.85 9.62
C VAL A 169 -3.36 19.12 9.44
N GLY A 170 -3.14 19.82 8.34
CA GLY A 170 -3.87 21.01 7.96
C GLY A 170 -3.18 22.30 8.36
N ASP A 171 -3.84 23.43 8.10
CA ASP A 171 -3.26 24.75 8.33
C ASP A 171 -3.15 25.07 9.83
N ASN A 172 -1.93 25.24 10.28
CA ASN A 172 -1.61 25.60 11.66
C ASN A 172 -1.39 27.12 11.86
N GLY A 173 -1.70 27.94 10.86
CA GLY A 173 -1.54 29.39 10.90
C GLY A 173 -0.09 29.89 10.80
N SER A 174 0.90 28.98 10.73
CA SER A 174 2.33 29.31 10.63
C SER A 174 2.94 28.89 9.30
N GLY A 175 2.11 28.40 8.37
CA GLY A 175 2.53 27.86 7.07
C GLY A 175 2.74 26.34 7.08
N PRO A 176 3.16 25.76 5.95
CA PRO A 176 3.37 24.32 5.81
C PRO A 176 4.42 23.78 6.78
N VAL A 177 4.10 22.69 7.47
CA VAL A 177 5.00 22.06 8.47
C VAL A 177 5.24 20.58 8.23
N GLU A 178 4.39 19.93 7.42
CA GLU A 178 4.51 18.53 7.09
C GLU A 178 5.69 18.34 6.13
N TYR A 179 6.62 17.46 6.47
CA TYR A 179 7.79 17.20 5.64
C TYR A 179 7.37 16.55 4.31
N ASP A 180 7.74 17.15 3.22
CA ASP A 180 7.50 16.65 1.87
C ASP A 180 8.83 16.29 1.17
N THR A 181 9.77 17.26 1.12
CA THR A 181 11.13 17.05 0.65
C THR A 181 12.12 17.83 1.53
N ASP A 182 13.43 17.71 1.28
CA ASP A 182 14.44 18.48 2.02
C ASP A 182 14.28 20.00 1.87
N THR A 183 13.57 20.44 0.84
CA THR A 183 13.41 21.86 0.49
C THR A 183 11.98 22.34 0.54
N SER A 184 11.02 21.45 0.74
CA SER A 184 9.59 21.77 0.73
C SER A 184 8.84 21.11 1.89
N PHE A 185 7.86 21.84 2.39
CA PHE A 185 6.88 21.37 3.35
C PHE A 185 5.49 21.42 2.71
N TYR A 186 4.60 20.60 3.23
CA TYR A 186 3.25 20.48 2.74
C TYR A 186 2.21 20.84 3.81
N THR A 187 1.02 21.16 3.37
CA THR A 187 -0.15 21.30 4.21
C THR A 187 -1.25 20.45 3.62
N TYR A 188 -1.72 19.48 4.38
CA TYR A 188 -2.79 18.58 3.95
C TYR A 188 -4.08 19.37 3.63
N ASP A 189 -4.62 19.13 2.43
CA ASP A 189 -5.85 19.77 1.92
C ASP A 189 -6.97 18.74 1.63
N GLY A 190 -6.76 17.48 2.01
CA GLY A 190 -7.71 16.39 1.77
C GLY A 190 -8.99 16.50 2.60
N SER A 191 -9.99 15.72 2.18
CA SER A 191 -11.30 15.64 2.85
C SER A 191 -11.29 14.79 4.12
N GLY A 192 -10.27 13.92 4.28
CA GLY A 192 -10.19 12.98 5.40
C GLY A 192 -9.90 13.64 6.74
N GLY A 193 -10.08 12.85 7.80
CA GLY A 193 -9.82 13.24 9.18
C GLY A 193 -10.99 13.91 9.88
N VAL A 194 -10.79 14.15 11.17
CA VAL A 194 -11.75 14.85 12.03
C VAL A 194 -11.17 16.18 12.44
N ASP A 195 -11.99 17.24 12.36
CA ASP A 195 -11.64 18.58 12.81
C ASP A 195 -11.41 18.56 14.34
N ILE A 196 -10.21 18.99 14.75
CA ILE A 196 -9.81 19.17 16.14
C ILE A 196 -9.59 20.65 16.48
N GLY A 197 -10.08 21.57 15.67
CA GLY A 197 -10.07 23.00 15.97
C GLY A 197 -10.85 23.34 17.24
N ASN A 198 -11.87 22.58 17.58
CA ASN A 198 -12.67 22.78 18.80
C ASN A 198 -12.14 21.96 19.99
N ILE A 199 -12.34 22.50 21.19
CA ILE A 199 -11.82 21.90 22.43
C ILE A 199 -12.48 20.55 22.78
N ILE A 200 -13.69 20.29 22.36
CA ILE A 200 -14.43 19.05 22.66
C ILE A 200 -13.77 17.88 21.93
N ASN A 201 -13.54 18.04 20.63
CA ASN A 201 -12.86 17.02 19.83
C ASN A 201 -11.43 16.81 20.32
N ARG A 202 -10.69 17.89 20.65
CA ARG A 202 -9.35 17.77 21.25
C ARG A 202 -9.35 16.94 22.53
N ALA A 203 -10.28 17.24 23.44
CA ALA A 203 -10.40 16.50 24.70
C ALA A 203 -10.77 15.02 24.47
N ALA A 204 -11.64 14.74 23.52
CA ALA A 204 -12.03 13.37 23.17
C ALA A 204 -10.83 12.56 22.63
N PHE A 205 -10.05 13.13 21.71
CA PHE A 205 -8.85 12.48 21.17
C PHE A 205 -7.72 12.42 22.19
N ALA A 206 -7.53 13.44 23.03
CA ALA A 206 -6.58 13.42 24.14
C ALA A 206 -6.87 12.29 25.13
N MET A 207 -8.15 12.05 25.42
CA MET A 207 -8.58 10.90 26.24
C MET A 207 -8.36 9.56 25.51
N ARG A 208 -8.68 9.49 24.23
CA ARG A 208 -8.50 8.27 23.43
C ARG A 208 -7.04 7.81 23.40
N TYR A 209 -6.13 8.74 23.14
CA TYR A 209 -4.70 8.45 23.01
C TYR A 209 -3.89 8.67 24.29
N GLN A 210 -4.54 9.12 25.38
CA GLN A 210 -3.90 9.49 26.65
C GLN A 210 -2.76 10.51 26.46
N GLU A 211 -2.95 11.46 25.54
CA GLU A 211 -1.94 12.40 25.09
C GLU A 211 -2.38 13.86 25.30
N MET A 212 -1.75 14.50 26.29
CA MET A 212 -2.08 15.89 26.65
C MET A 212 -1.59 16.93 25.65
N ASN A 213 -0.61 16.60 24.82
CA ASN A 213 -0.12 17.52 23.79
C ASN A 213 -1.20 17.87 22.75
N LEU A 214 -2.21 17.00 22.54
CA LEU A 214 -3.39 17.34 21.72
C LEU A 214 -4.15 18.56 22.21
N ILE A 215 -4.09 18.85 23.53
CA ILE A 215 -4.75 20.02 24.13
C ILE A 215 -3.79 21.20 24.26
N LEU A 216 -2.54 20.93 24.68
CA LEU A 216 -1.60 21.96 25.14
C LEU A 216 -0.66 22.45 24.06
N SER A 217 -0.48 21.72 22.97
CA SER A 217 0.48 22.07 21.93
C SER A 217 -0.01 23.23 21.06
N ASP A 218 0.87 24.17 20.80
CA ASP A 218 0.67 25.26 19.85
C ASP A 218 0.65 24.77 18.38
N ARG A 219 0.92 23.48 18.15
CA ARG A 219 0.79 22.87 16.81
C ARG A 219 -0.65 22.53 16.43
N VAL A 220 -1.57 22.54 17.40
CA VAL A 220 -2.99 22.25 17.15
C VAL A 220 -3.77 23.56 17.11
N HIS A 221 -4.23 23.95 15.94
CA HIS A 221 -4.94 25.21 15.69
C HIS A 221 -6.40 24.99 15.30
N GLY A 222 -7.11 26.08 15.01
CA GLY A 222 -8.53 26.08 14.65
C GLY A 222 -8.86 25.28 13.37
N ASN A 223 -7.92 25.16 12.44
CA ASN A 223 -8.10 24.45 11.18
C ASN A 223 -7.38 23.09 11.14
N SER A 224 -6.84 22.62 12.27
CA SER A 224 -6.17 21.32 12.33
C SER A 224 -7.17 20.19 12.30
N LYS A 225 -6.81 19.14 11.57
CA LYS A 225 -7.51 17.85 11.53
C LYS A 225 -6.63 16.76 12.13
N ILE A 226 -7.24 15.74 12.70
CA ILE A 226 -6.58 14.51 13.11
C ILE A 226 -6.94 13.39 12.13
N LEU A 227 -5.93 12.79 11.51
CA LEU A 227 -6.05 11.55 10.76
C LEU A 227 -5.80 10.40 11.71
N PHE A 228 -6.66 9.42 11.75
CA PHE A 228 -6.56 8.25 12.63
C PHE A 228 -7.17 7.02 11.96
N GLU A 229 -6.97 5.84 12.55
CA GLU A 229 -7.32 4.58 11.90
C GLU A 229 -6.75 4.54 10.49
N ARG A 230 -5.43 4.65 10.42
CA ARG A 230 -4.72 4.86 9.16
C ARG A 230 -4.45 3.55 8.40
N ASP A 231 -4.67 2.40 9.03
CA ASP A 231 -4.62 1.11 8.36
C ASP A 231 -5.82 0.91 7.43
N PRO A 232 -5.60 0.71 6.12
CA PRO A 232 -6.66 0.55 5.13
C PRO A 232 -7.61 -0.60 5.45
N ARG A 233 -7.09 -1.74 5.90
CA ARG A 233 -7.87 -2.91 6.25
C ARG A 233 -8.80 -2.62 7.42
N SER A 234 -8.27 -2.07 8.51
CA SER A 234 -9.06 -1.69 9.69
C SER A 234 -10.17 -0.69 9.34
N ARG A 235 -9.94 0.19 8.38
CA ARG A 235 -10.97 1.12 7.90
C ARG A 235 -12.11 0.38 7.21
N VAL A 236 -11.81 -0.57 6.33
CA VAL A 236 -12.82 -1.41 5.66
C VAL A 236 -13.63 -2.21 6.68
N GLU A 237 -12.98 -2.84 7.65
CA GLU A 237 -13.64 -3.60 8.72
C GLU A 237 -14.58 -2.73 9.58
N LYS A 238 -14.26 -1.45 9.77
CA LYS A 238 -15.14 -0.52 10.49
C LYS A 238 -16.33 -0.05 9.67
N VAL A 239 -16.16 0.11 8.36
CA VAL A 239 -17.24 0.48 7.44
C VAL A 239 -18.18 -0.71 7.18
N ALA A 240 -17.61 -1.90 7.04
CA ALA A 240 -18.33 -3.13 6.74
C ALA A 240 -17.97 -4.25 7.73
N PRO A 241 -18.42 -4.18 8.99
CA PRO A 241 -18.05 -5.13 10.05
C PRO A 241 -18.58 -6.56 9.82
N TRP A 242 -19.45 -6.74 8.85
CA TRP A 242 -19.97 -8.04 8.41
C TRP A 242 -19.05 -8.74 7.39
N LEU A 243 -18.07 -8.03 6.86
CA LEU A 243 -17.16 -8.52 5.86
C LEU A 243 -15.91 -9.11 6.52
N THR A 244 -15.47 -10.27 6.05
CA THR A 244 -14.14 -10.80 6.41
C THR A 244 -13.13 -10.28 5.41
N THR A 245 -12.13 -9.53 5.86
CA THR A 245 -11.13 -8.94 4.97
C THR A 245 -9.90 -9.82 4.84
N ASP A 246 -9.30 -9.82 3.63
CA ASP A 246 -8.00 -10.45 3.43
C ASP A 246 -6.90 -9.73 4.23
N SER A 247 -5.88 -10.47 4.59
CA SER A 247 -4.71 -9.92 5.27
C SER A 247 -3.81 -9.11 4.35
N LYS A 248 -3.83 -9.43 3.06
CA LYS A 248 -2.99 -8.80 2.05
C LYS A 248 -3.70 -7.58 1.47
N THR A 249 -3.12 -6.41 1.73
CA THR A 249 -3.56 -5.15 1.15
C THR A 249 -2.49 -4.70 0.17
N TYR A 250 -2.86 -4.33 -1.05
CA TYR A 250 -1.90 -3.91 -2.06
C TYR A 250 -2.25 -2.54 -2.66
N PRO A 251 -1.24 -1.73 -3.02
CA PRO A 251 -1.46 -0.44 -3.63
C PRO A 251 -1.68 -0.56 -5.13
N ALA A 252 -2.61 0.22 -5.66
CA ALA A 252 -2.85 0.40 -7.10
C ALA A 252 -3.00 1.89 -7.43
N VAL A 253 -2.72 2.27 -8.66
CA VAL A 253 -2.99 3.62 -9.16
C VAL A 253 -4.27 3.61 -9.97
N ILE A 254 -5.27 4.34 -9.50
CA ILE A 254 -6.59 4.47 -10.13
C ILE A 254 -6.90 5.96 -10.26
N ASP A 255 -7.13 6.42 -11.47
CA ASP A 255 -7.43 7.83 -11.78
C ASP A 255 -6.39 8.82 -11.19
N GLY A 256 -5.11 8.48 -11.29
CA GLY A 256 -4.00 9.30 -10.80
C GLY A 256 -3.82 9.30 -9.27
N ARG A 257 -4.58 8.52 -8.53
CA ARG A 257 -4.52 8.42 -7.07
C ARG A 257 -4.06 7.03 -6.64
N ILE A 258 -3.26 6.99 -5.59
CA ILE A 258 -2.88 5.72 -4.96
C ILE A 258 -4.07 5.25 -4.12
N LYS A 259 -4.56 4.07 -4.41
CA LYS A 259 -5.62 3.40 -3.64
C LYS A 259 -5.13 2.05 -3.15
N TRP A 260 -5.47 1.72 -1.92
CA TRP A 260 -5.26 0.40 -1.35
C TRP A 260 -6.43 -0.49 -1.71
N ILE A 261 -6.13 -1.66 -2.25
CA ILE A 261 -7.13 -2.68 -2.57
C ILE A 261 -7.17 -3.67 -1.42
N VAL A 262 -8.37 -3.94 -0.94
CA VAL A 262 -8.66 -4.90 0.14
C VAL A 262 -9.71 -5.88 -0.36
N ASP A 263 -9.37 -7.15 -0.38
CA ASP A 263 -10.31 -8.22 -0.71
C ASP A 263 -11.24 -8.50 0.47
N GLY A 264 -12.53 -8.60 0.18
CA GLY A 264 -13.57 -8.85 1.16
C GLY A 264 -14.35 -10.14 0.86
N TYR A 265 -14.49 -10.97 1.89
CA TYR A 265 -15.18 -12.23 1.80
C TYR A 265 -16.52 -12.16 2.55
N THR A 266 -17.56 -12.64 1.90
CA THR A 266 -18.81 -13.00 2.57
C THR A 266 -18.63 -14.37 3.20
N THR A 267 -19.05 -14.54 4.45
CA THR A 267 -18.90 -15.79 5.18
C THR A 267 -20.17 -16.16 5.91
N LEU A 268 -20.49 -17.46 5.98
CA LEU A 268 -21.53 -18.01 6.84
C LEU A 268 -20.97 -19.17 7.65
N ARG A 269 -21.33 -19.22 8.94
CA ARG A 269 -20.93 -20.31 9.83
C ARG A 269 -21.56 -21.63 9.46
N ALA A 270 -22.83 -21.62 9.15
CA ALA A 270 -23.61 -22.84 8.90
C ALA A 270 -24.37 -22.73 7.58
N LEU A 271 -24.01 -23.58 6.64
CA LEU A 271 -24.82 -23.92 5.49
C LEU A 271 -25.21 -25.40 5.61
N PRO A 272 -26.49 -25.77 5.30
CA PRO A 272 -26.85 -27.17 5.33
C PRO A 272 -25.94 -28.04 4.46
N TYR A 273 -25.50 -29.16 5.01
CA TYR A 273 -24.62 -30.14 4.32
C TYR A 273 -23.21 -29.68 3.96
N THR A 274 -22.71 -28.58 4.54
CA THR A 274 -21.33 -28.17 4.34
C THR A 274 -20.45 -28.59 5.51
N GLU A 275 -19.22 -28.98 5.19
CA GLU A 275 -18.15 -29.16 6.16
C GLU A 275 -17.69 -27.77 6.66
N GLN A 276 -17.51 -27.65 7.97
CA GLN A 276 -16.98 -26.41 8.56
C GLN A 276 -15.47 -26.47 8.64
N THR A 277 -14.81 -25.51 8.06
CA THR A 277 -13.36 -25.38 8.07
C THR A 277 -12.93 -24.12 8.83
N SER A 278 -11.83 -24.23 9.57
CA SER A 278 -11.23 -23.08 10.24
C SER A 278 -10.55 -22.16 9.22
N LEU A 279 -10.94 -20.89 9.18
CA LEU A 279 -10.29 -19.89 8.32
C LEU A 279 -8.81 -19.73 8.67
N THR A 280 -8.43 -19.90 9.93
CA THR A 280 -7.03 -19.83 10.39
C THR A 280 -6.17 -20.93 9.76
N GLU A 281 -6.72 -22.13 9.56
CA GLU A 281 -5.98 -23.23 8.93
C GLU A 281 -5.91 -23.07 7.41
N THR A 282 -6.98 -22.57 6.80
CA THR A 282 -7.07 -22.36 5.35
C THR A 282 -6.20 -21.20 4.86
N THR A 283 -5.90 -20.24 5.73
CA THR A 283 -5.12 -19.03 5.40
C THR A 283 -3.79 -18.97 6.17
N ALA A 284 -3.30 -20.12 6.63
CA ALA A 284 -2.07 -20.22 7.42
C ALA A 284 -0.79 -19.79 6.66
N ASP A 285 -0.85 -19.72 5.34
CA ASP A 285 0.21 -19.22 4.45
C ASP A 285 0.18 -17.68 4.29
N ALA A 286 -0.90 -17.02 4.74
CA ALA A 286 -0.96 -15.56 4.75
C ALA A 286 -0.10 -15.01 5.91
N LEU A 287 1.12 -14.61 5.59
CA LEU A 287 2.07 -14.04 6.55
C LEU A 287 1.88 -12.53 6.69
N ASN A 288 1.85 -12.05 7.93
CA ASN A 288 2.01 -10.62 8.22
C ASN A 288 3.38 -10.11 7.74
N PRO A 289 3.52 -8.78 7.51
CA PRO A 289 4.81 -8.18 7.20
C PRO A 289 5.92 -8.47 8.21
N ASP A 290 5.59 -8.81 9.46
CA ASP A 290 6.54 -9.19 10.52
C ASP A 290 6.90 -10.69 10.54
N GLY A 291 6.35 -11.47 9.59
CA GLY A 291 6.57 -12.90 9.49
C GLY A 291 5.70 -13.74 10.45
N THR A 292 4.76 -13.12 11.16
CA THR A 292 3.75 -13.83 11.96
C THR A 292 2.56 -14.20 11.07
N THR A 293 1.90 -15.32 11.35
CA THR A 293 0.63 -15.67 10.70
C THR A 293 -0.46 -14.71 11.19
N GLN A 294 -1.05 -13.98 10.28
CA GLN A 294 -2.21 -13.16 10.62
C GLN A 294 -3.40 -14.08 10.87
N ARG A 295 -3.94 -14.01 12.07
CA ARG A 295 -5.18 -14.69 12.38
C ARG A 295 -6.33 -13.93 11.72
N LEU A 296 -6.82 -14.47 10.62
CA LEU A 296 -8.21 -14.21 10.25
C LEU A 296 -9.09 -14.71 11.39
N ILE A 297 -10.25 -14.07 11.57
CA ILE A 297 -11.19 -14.38 12.65
C ILE A 297 -11.29 -15.89 12.86
N THR A 298 -11.10 -16.35 14.10
CA THR A 298 -11.02 -17.77 14.51
C THR A 298 -12.32 -18.56 14.33
N ASP A 299 -13.16 -18.18 13.38
CA ASP A 299 -14.45 -18.79 13.18
C ASP A 299 -14.39 -19.92 12.12
N ASN A 300 -15.00 -21.03 12.50
CA ASN A 300 -15.30 -22.06 11.51
C ASN A 300 -16.39 -21.57 10.58
N VAL A 301 -16.13 -21.65 9.30
CA VAL A 301 -17.08 -21.25 8.25
C VAL A 301 -17.45 -22.44 7.39
N GLY A 302 -18.73 -22.53 7.03
CA GLY A 302 -19.25 -23.46 6.05
C GLY A 302 -19.42 -22.85 4.65
N TYR A 303 -19.24 -21.53 4.54
CA TYR A 303 -19.32 -20.79 3.29
C TYR A 303 -18.34 -19.62 3.32
N ILE A 304 -17.59 -19.45 2.22
CA ILE A 304 -16.72 -18.28 1.98
C ILE A 304 -16.72 -17.97 0.49
N ARG A 305 -16.84 -16.69 0.15
CA ARG A 305 -16.75 -16.21 -1.24
C ARG A 305 -16.12 -14.82 -1.28
N ASN A 306 -15.20 -14.59 -2.23
CA ASN A 306 -14.60 -13.27 -2.45
C ASN A 306 -15.53 -12.41 -3.30
N SER A 307 -16.52 -11.81 -2.65
CA SER A 307 -17.63 -11.13 -3.32
C SER A 307 -17.52 -9.62 -3.31
N VAL A 308 -16.63 -9.06 -2.49
CA VAL A 308 -16.45 -7.62 -2.36
C VAL A 308 -15.00 -7.24 -2.56
N LYS A 309 -14.77 -6.19 -3.35
CA LYS A 309 -13.50 -5.47 -3.40
C LYS A 309 -13.70 -4.12 -2.73
N ALA A 310 -12.82 -3.78 -1.82
CA ALA A 310 -12.81 -2.45 -1.21
C ALA A 310 -11.60 -1.67 -1.70
N THR A 311 -11.79 -0.37 -1.90
CA THR A 311 -10.67 0.56 -2.13
C THR A 311 -10.59 1.56 -0.99
N VAL A 312 -9.38 1.88 -0.57
CA VAL A 312 -9.12 2.93 0.41
C VAL A 312 -8.15 3.94 -0.20
N ASP A 313 -8.57 5.16 -0.34
CA ASP A 313 -7.71 6.22 -0.86
C ASP A 313 -6.54 6.48 0.09
N ALA A 314 -5.31 6.42 -0.44
CA ALA A 314 -4.11 6.57 0.36
C ALA A 314 -3.90 8.00 0.89
N TYR A 315 -4.52 9.00 0.25
CA TYR A 315 -4.41 10.41 0.63
C TYR A 315 -5.44 10.81 1.68
N ASP A 316 -6.74 10.57 1.43
CA ASP A 316 -7.82 11.03 2.32
C ASP A 316 -8.54 9.92 3.09
N GLY A 317 -8.22 8.66 2.84
CA GLY A 317 -8.76 7.52 3.57
C GLY A 317 -10.21 7.18 3.23
N THR A 318 -10.75 7.70 2.13
CA THR A 318 -12.11 7.36 1.66
C THR A 318 -12.19 5.87 1.34
N VAL A 319 -13.22 5.22 1.86
CA VAL A 319 -13.49 3.79 1.62
C VAL A 319 -14.63 3.67 0.63
N GLU A 320 -14.42 2.88 -0.42
CA GLU A 320 -15.44 2.52 -1.40
C GLU A 320 -15.53 1.00 -1.49
N LEU A 321 -16.75 0.47 -1.51
CA LEU A 321 -17.03 -0.96 -1.61
C LEU A 321 -17.63 -1.26 -2.98
N TYR A 322 -17.12 -2.31 -3.60
CA TYR A 322 -17.57 -2.76 -4.92
C TYR A 322 -18.06 -4.21 -4.82
N GLU A 323 -19.27 -4.46 -5.27
CA GLU A 323 -19.76 -5.80 -5.52
C GLU A 323 -18.95 -6.39 -6.68
N PHE A 324 -18.14 -7.40 -6.39
CA PHE A 324 -17.29 -8.06 -7.37
C PHE A 324 -17.94 -9.31 -7.93
N ASP A 325 -18.64 -10.05 -7.10
CA ASP A 325 -19.38 -11.26 -7.47
C ASP A 325 -20.87 -11.05 -7.26
N THR A 326 -21.56 -10.70 -8.36
CA THR A 326 -23.01 -10.45 -8.40
C THR A 326 -23.88 -11.70 -8.27
N GLU A 327 -23.26 -12.90 -8.27
CA GLU A 327 -23.96 -14.18 -8.10
C GLU A 327 -23.87 -14.72 -6.67
N ASP A 328 -23.28 -13.96 -5.75
CA ASP A 328 -23.19 -14.36 -4.34
C ASP A 328 -24.55 -14.23 -3.65
N PRO A 329 -25.18 -15.35 -3.21
CA PRO A 329 -26.49 -15.29 -2.57
C PRO A 329 -26.44 -14.71 -1.14
N VAL A 330 -25.25 -14.44 -0.59
CA VAL A 330 -25.06 -13.90 0.76
C VAL A 330 -24.87 -12.39 0.75
N LEU A 331 -24.38 -11.84 -0.36
CA LEU A 331 -24.25 -10.41 -0.58
C LEU A 331 -25.60 -9.80 -0.97
#